data_bde359280b7808e75ce72a6e9d8c11b2
#
_entry.id   bde359280b7808e75ce72a6e9d8c11b2
#
_cell.length_a   1.000
_cell.length_b   1.000
_cell.length_c   1.000
_cell.angle_alpha   90.00
_cell.angle_beta   90.00
_cell.angle_gamma   90.00
#
_symmetry.space_group_name_H-M   'P 1'
#
loop_
_entity.id
_entity.type
_entity.pdbx_description
1 polymer ?
#
loop_
_entity_poly.entity_id
_entity_poly.type
_entity_poly.pdbx_seq_one_letter_code
_entity_poly.pdbx_strand_id
1 'polypeptide(L)'
;MTKIIDSKIPEGPVAEKWTNYKAHQKLVNPANKRRLDIIVVGTGLAGASAAASLGEMGFKVFNFCIQDSPRRAHSIAAQGGINAAKNYQNDGDSVYRLFYDTVKGGDYRAREANVYRLAEVSNNIIDQCVAQGVPFAREYGGMLANRSFGGAQVSRTFYAKGQTGQQLLLGAYSALSCQVNAGTVKLFTRYEMMDLVMVDGRARGIIARNLVTGKLERFAAHAVVIATGGYGNTYFLSTNAMGCNCSAAMQCYRKGAYFANPAYVQIHPTCIPVHGDKQSKLTLMSESLRNDGRIWVPKKLEDAKALQVGTKKGSDIPEEDRDYYLERRYPAFGNLVPRDVASRAAKERCDKGFGVNNTGLAVFLDFSESIERLGIDVVLQRYGNLFDMYEEITDVNPGKLANEINGVKYYNPMMIYPAIHYTMGGIW
;
A
#
# COMPACT_ATOMS: atom_id res chain seq x y z
N MET A 1 35.46 14.40 -9.35
CA MET A 1 34.32 14.78 -10.23
C MET A 1 33.08 14.12 -9.72
N THR A 2 32.08 14.89 -9.35
CA THR A 2 30.78 14.33 -8.95
C THR A 2 30.16 13.70 -10.20
N LYS A 3 29.90 12.39 -10.16
CA LYS A 3 29.26 11.68 -11.27
C LYS A 3 27.85 12.24 -11.42
N ILE A 4 27.56 12.91 -12.52
CA ILE A 4 26.20 13.36 -12.84
C ILE A 4 25.39 12.10 -13.14
N ILE A 5 24.36 11.85 -12.35
CA ILE A 5 23.45 10.73 -12.55
C ILE A 5 22.45 11.16 -13.63
N ASP A 6 22.68 10.68 -14.85
CA ASP A 6 21.71 10.82 -15.94
C ASP A 6 20.53 9.89 -15.69
N SER A 7 19.37 10.49 -15.49
CA SER A 7 18.12 9.77 -15.27
C SER A 7 17.45 9.30 -16.56
N LYS A 8 18.02 9.64 -17.72
CA LYS A 8 17.43 9.38 -19.05
C LYS A 8 15.98 9.86 -19.16
N ILE A 9 15.67 10.99 -18.53
CA ILE A 9 14.35 11.61 -18.64
C ILE A 9 14.23 12.20 -20.06
N PRO A 10 13.13 11.94 -20.79
CA PRO A 10 12.89 12.56 -22.09
C PRO A 10 12.91 14.09 -22.01
N GLU A 11 13.41 14.74 -23.05
CA GLU A 11 13.43 16.20 -23.16
C GLU A 11 12.08 16.79 -23.59
N GLY A 12 11.89 18.09 -23.41
CA GLY A 12 10.71 18.84 -23.84
C GLY A 12 9.76 19.21 -22.68
N PRO A 13 8.61 19.81 -22.99
CA PRO A 13 7.58 20.13 -22.01
C PRO A 13 7.06 18.89 -21.28
N VAL A 14 6.72 19.00 -19.99
CA VAL A 14 6.31 17.87 -19.14
C VAL A 14 5.20 17.05 -19.80
N ALA A 15 4.20 17.71 -20.37
CA ALA A 15 3.05 17.05 -21.00
C ALA A 15 3.41 16.27 -22.28
N GLU A 16 4.50 16.58 -22.93
CA GLU A 16 4.88 16.02 -24.23
C GLU A 16 6.07 15.05 -24.17
N LYS A 17 6.84 15.09 -23.09
CA LYS A 17 8.10 14.34 -22.95
C LYS A 17 7.98 12.87 -23.37
N TRP A 18 7.03 12.15 -22.81
CA TRP A 18 6.86 10.73 -23.09
C TRP A 18 6.25 10.46 -24.49
N THR A 19 5.38 11.34 -24.96
CA THR A 19 4.81 11.24 -26.30
C THR A 19 5.90 11.41 -27.36
N ASN A 20 6.75 12.45 -27.22
CA ASN A 20 7.90 12.70 -28.10
C ASN A 20 8.92 11.56 -28.04
N TYR A 21 9.24 11.08 -26.83
CA TYR A 21 10.13 9.94 -26.66
C TYR A 21 9.63 8.68 -27.37
N LYS A 22 8.34 8.35 -27.20
CA LYS A 22 7.71 7.19 -27.88
C LYS A 22 7.75 7.31 -29.40
N ALA A 23 7.50 8.50 -29.95
CA ALA A 23 7.52 8.75 -31.39
C ALA A 23 8.89 8.45 -32.04
N HIS A 24 9.97 8.61 -31.25
CA HIS A 24 11.34 8.36 -31.73
C HIS A 24 11.84 6.93 -31.42
N GLN A 25 11.04 6.09 -30.73
CA GLN A 25 11.47 4.72 -30.43
C GLN A 25 11.34 3.80 -31.63
N LYS A 26 12.40 3.02 -31.87
CA LYS A 26 12.38 1.97 -32.86
C LYS A 26 11.51 0.80 -32.36
N LEU A 27 10.41 0.53 -33.04
CA LEU A 27 9.50 -0.53 -32.69
C LEU A 27 10.03 -1.91 -33.12
N VAL A 28 9.71 -2.93 -32.30
CA VAL A 28 9.96 -4.31 -32.70
C VAL A 28 8.96 -4.72 -33.78
N ASN A 29 9.45 -5.26 -34.88
CA ASN A 29 8.58 -5.81 -35.92
C ASN A 29 7.69 -6.92 -35.33
N PRO A 30 6.37 -6.90 -35.55
CA PRO A 30 5.45 -7.90 -35.00
C PRO A 30 5.87 -9.35 -35.27
N ALA A 31 6.42 -9.65 -36.44
CA ALA A 31 6.91 -10.98 -36.80
C ALA A 31 8.08 -11.48 -35.94
N ASN A 32 8.82 -10.57 -35.32
CA ASN A 32 9.98 -10.89 -34.46
C ASN A 32 9.62 -11.01 -32.98
N LYS A 33 8.45 -10.54 -32.54
CA LYS A 33 8.07 -10.55 -31.11
C LYS A 33 8.17 -11.93 -30.50
N ARG A 34 7.68 -12.97 -31.17
CA ARG A 34 7.73 -14.37 -30.72
C ARG A 34 9.13 -14.95 -30.52
N ARG A 35 10.18 -14.27 -31.05
CA ARG A 35 11.60 -14.66 -30.92
C ARG A 35 12.26 -13.99 -29.72
N LEU A 36 11.55 -13.08 -29.04
CA LEU A 36 12.09 -12.33 -27.93
C LEU A 36 11.55 -12.89 -26.61
N ASP A 37 12.45 -13.38 -25.79
CA ASP A 37 12.17 -13.86 -24.44
C ASP A 37 12.25 -12.69 -23.47
N ILE A 38 11.25 -12.54 -22.61
CA ILE A 38 11.19 -11.51 -21.57
C ILE A 38 10.99 -12.18 -20.22
N ILE A 39 11.82 -11.81 -19.25
CA ILE A 39 11.64 -12.23 -17.87
C ILE A 39 10.88 -11.14 -17.11
N VAL A 40 9.87 -11.53 -16.33
CA VAL A 40 9.16 -10.67 -15.38
C VAL A 40 9.32 -11.28 -13.99
N VAL A 41 10.01 -10.58 -13.10
CA VAL A 41 10.21 -11.00 -11.71
C VAL A 41 9.18 -10.33 -10.82
N GLY A 42 8.30 -11.13 -10.23
CA GLY A 42 7.15 -10.68 -9.45
C GLY A 42 5.83 -10.96 -10.17
N THR A 43 4.81 -11.30 -9.40
CA THR A 43 3.47 -11.67 -9.87
C THR A 43 2.36 -10.91 -9.12
N GLY A 44 2.72 -9.86 -8.42
CA GLY A 44 1.76 -8.90 -7.89
C GLY A 44 1.06 -8.13 -9.02
N LEU A 45 0.27 -7.14 -8.68
CA LEU A 45 -0.51 -6.38 -9.65
C LEU A 45 0.34 -5.88 -10.83
N ALA A 46 1.51 -5.31 -10.57
CA ALA A 46 2.41 -4.81 -11.62
C ALA A 46 2.98 -5.94 -12.49
N GLY A 47 3.48 -7.02 -11.87
CA GLY A 47 4.12 -8.12 -12.60
C GLY A 47 3.12 -8.96 -13.37
N ALA A 48 1.96 -9.25 -12.82
CA ALA A 48 0.89 -9.97 -13.52
C ALA A 48 0.37 -9.18 -14.73
N SER A 49 0.13 -7.87 -14.55
CA SER A 49 -0.30 -6.99 -15.64
C SER A 49 0.75 -6.88 -16.74
N ALA A 50 2.04 -6.72 -16.38
CA ALA A 50 3.12 -6.66 -17.35
C ALA A 50 3.26 -7.99 -18.13
N ALA A 51 3.24 -9.12 -17.45
CA ALA A 51 3.36 -10.43 -18.09
C ALA A 51 2.17 -10.72 -19.01
N ALA A 52 0.95 -10.40 -18.57
CA ALA A 52 -0.25 -10.55 -19.39
C ALA A 52 -0.17 -9.69 -20.65
N SER A 53 0.10 -8.40 -20.51
CA SER A 53 0.18 -7.47 -21.65
C SER A 53 1.30 -7.85 -22.64
N LEU A 54 2.45 -8.27 -22.16
CA LEU A 54 3.55 -8.73 -23.01
C LEU A 54 3.16 -10.01 -23.76
N GLY A 55 2.48 -10.96 -23.10
CA GLY A 55 1.96 -12.17 -23.73
C GLY A 55 0.94 -11.86 -24.82
N GLU A 56 -0.02 -10.97 -24.54
CA GLU A 56 -1.01 -10.49 -25.53
C GLU A 56 -0.36 -9.83 -26.74
N MET A 57 0.73 -9.10 -26.54
CA MET A 57 1.52 -8.50 -27.62
C MET A 57 2.32 -9.52 -28.45
N GLY A 58 2.34 -10.80 -28.07
CA GLY A 58 3.02 -11.89 -28.79
C GLY A 58 4.48 -12.13 -28.39
N PHE A 59 4.93 -11.59 -27.26
CA PHE A 59 6.24 -11.94 -26.69
C PHE A 59 6.16 -13.27 -25.93
N LYS A 60 7.30 -13.94 -25.81
CA LYS A 60 7.45 -15.11 -24.95
C LYS A 60 7.91 -14.64 -23.56
N VAL A 61 7.11 -14.93 -22.54
CA VAL A 61 7.33 -14.41 -21.19
C VAL A 61 7.61 -15.51 -20.17
N PHE A 62 8.64 -15.32 -19.36
CA PHE A 62 8.93 -16.13 -18.17
C PHE A 62 8.61 -15.29 -16.94
N ASN A 63 7.55 -15.65 -16.21
CA ASN A 63 7.08 -14.87 -15.06
C ASN A 63 7.37 -15.63 -13.75
N PHE A 64 8.10 -15.01 -12.82
CA PHE A 64 8.59 -15.61 -11.59
C PHE A 64 7.83 -15.12 -10.36
N CYS A 65 7.35 -16.07 -9.56
CA CYS A 65 6.64 -15.86 -8.31
C CYS A 65 7.39 -16.49 -7.15
N ILE A 66 7.75 -15.71 -6.13
CA ILE A 66 8.37 -16.27 -4.93
C ILE A 66 7.37 -17.10 -4.09
N GLN A 67 6.08 -16.75 -4.16
CA GLN A 67 5.00 -17.46 -3.48
C GLN A 67 4.56 -18.71 -4.28
N ASP A 68 3.70 -19.50 -3.68
CA ASP A 68 3.05 -20.64 -4.32
C ASP A 68 1.96 -20.22 -5.32
N SER A 69 1.44 -18.98 -5.19
CA SER A 69 0.43 -18.41 -6.07
C SER A 69 0.60 -16.90 -6.21
N PRO A 70 0.39 -16.33 -7.42
CA PRO A 70 0.30 -14.89 -7.64
C PRO A 70 -0.72 -14.18 -6.73
N ARG A 71 -1.80 -14.85 -6.36
CA ARG A 71 -2.86 -14.32 -5.48
C ARG A 71 -2.39 -13.99 -4.06
N ARG A 72 -1.19 -14.45 -3.65
CA ARG A 72 -0.60 -14.15 -2.34
C ARG A 72 0.28 -12.90 -2.34
N ALA A 73 0.35 -12.18 -3.45
CA ALA A 73 1.07 -10.92 -3.51
C ALA A 73 0.46 -9.87 -2.56
N HIS A 74 1.30 -8.99 -2.04
CA HIS A 74 0.86 -7.95 -1.10
C HIS A 74 -0.28 -7.07 -1.64
N SER A 75 -0.41 -6.93 -2.95
CA SER A 75 -1.51 -6.18 -3.61
C SER A 75 -2.90 -6.56 -3.09
N ILE A 76 -3.09 -7.82 -2.64
CA ILE A 76 -4.37 -8.30 -2.08
C ILE A 76 -4.81 -7.53 -0.83
N ALA A 77 -3.87 -6.95 -0.10
CA ALA A 77 -4.14 -6.27 1.17
C ALA A 77 -4.59 -4.79 1.00
N ALA A 78 -4.53 -4.23 -0.21
CA ALA A 78 -4.93 -2.84 -0.44
C ALA A 78 -6.46 -2.71 -0.42
N GLN A 79 -6.99 -1.76 0.35
CA GLN A 79 -8.42 -1.63 0.62
C GLN A 79 -9.05 -0.38 0.00
N GLY A 80 -8.35 0.76 0.03
CA GLY A 80 -8.93 2.09 -0.18
C GLY A 80 -9.51 2.34 -1.56
N GLY A 81 -8.70 2.24 -2.59
CA GLY A 81 -9.08 2.54 -3.95
C GLY A 81 -7.89 2.93 -4.82
N ILE A 82 -8.16 3.25 -6.06
CA ILE A 82 -7.19 3.69 -7.06
C ILE A 82 -7.62 5.03 -7.66
N ASN A 83 -6.71 5.98 -7.75
CA ASN A 83 -6.96 7.30 -8.31
C ASN A 83 -6.79 7.32 -9.84
N ALA A 84 -7.73 7.96 -10.53
CA ALA A 84 -7.62 8.25 -11.95
C ALA A 84 -8.34 9.56 -12.31
N ALA A 85 -7.77 10.29 -13.26
CA ALA A 85 -8.24 11.62 -13.66
C ALA A 85 -9.42 11.57 -14.66
N LYS A 86 -10.48 10.81 -14.34
CA LYS A 86 -11.64 10.65 -15.23
C LYS A 86 -12.66 11.80 -15.16
N ASN A 87 -12.61 12.59 -14.10
CA ASN A 87 -13.50 13.75 -13.90
C ASN A 87 -15.01 13.44 -14.08
N TYR A 88 -15.48 12.28 -13.62
CA TYR A 88 -16.88 11.87 -13.77
C TYR A 88 -17.87 12.76 -13.03
N GLN A 89 -17.47 13.35 -11.92
CA GLN A 89 -18.30 14.28 -11.12
C GLN A 89 -18.25 15.70 -11.66
N ASN A 90 -17.43 15.97 -12.67
CA ASN A 90 -17.21 17.32 -13.22
C ASN A 90 -16.83 18.36 -12.13
N ASP A 91 -16.05 17.93 -11.14
CA ASP A 91 -15.60 18.72 -9.99
C ASP A 91 -14.23 19.38 -10.21
N GLY A 92 -13.84 19.51 -11.48
CA GLY A 92 -12.61 20.18 -11.90
C GLY A 92 -11.37 19.32 -11.81
N ASP A 93 -11.49 17.99 -11.79
CA ASP A 93 -10.36 17.08 -11.90
C ASP A 93 -9.77 17.07 -13.32
N SER A 94 -8.48 16.78 -13.43
CA SER A 94 -7.76 16.67 -14.69
C SER A 94 -6.47 15.89 -14.51
N VAL A 95 -5.87 15.47 -15.64
CA VAL A 95 -4.53 14.86 -15.66
C VAL A 95 -3.51 15.79 -14.98
N TYR A 96 -3.55 17.09 -15.29
CA TYR A 96 -2.63 18.05 -14.70
C TYR A 96 -2.86 18.21 -13.19
N ARG A 97 -4.11 18.21 -12.73
CA ARG A 97 -4.42 18.30 -11.30
C ARG A 97 -3.95 17.05 -10.54
N LEU A 98 -4.20 15.85 -11.08
CA LEU A 98 -3.70 14.61 -10.49
C LEU A 98 -2.16 14.60 -10.44
N PHE A 99 -1.49 15.05 -11.51
CA PHE A 99 -0.06 15.22 -11.54
C PHE A 99 0.43 16.17 -10.45
N TYR A 100 -0.14 17.39 -10.37
CA TYR A 100 0.25 18.40 -9.39
C TYR A 100 0.06 17.91 -7.96
N ASP A 101 -1.12 17.33 -7.64
CA ASP A 101 -1.43 16.81 -6.31
C ASP A 101 -0.46 15.69 -5.91
N THR A 102 -0.08 14.83 -6.86
CA THR A 102 0.88 13.73 -6.62
C THR A 102 2.29 14.25 -6.35
N VAL A 103 2.76 15.21 -7.14
CA VAL A 103 4.09 15.83 -6.95
C VAL A 103 4.15 16.60 -5.63
N LYS A 104 3.11 17.38 -5.32
CA LYS A 104 3.00 18.13 -4.07
C LYS A 104 2.90 17.21 -2.85
N GLY A 105 2.06 16.17 -2.93
CA GLY A 105 1.93 15.17 -1.86
C GLY A 105 3.20 14.37 -1.61
N GLY A 106 4.06 14.22 -2.61
CA GLY A 106 5.40 13.63 -2.52
C GLY A 106 6.50 14.64 -2.16
N ASP A 107 6.15 15.81 -1.64
CA ASP A 107 7.08 16.85 -1.21
C ASP A 107 8.06 17.29 -2.31
N TYR A 108 7.58 17.33 -3.56
CA TYR A 108 8.34 17.69 -4.76
C TYR A 108 9.61 16.83 -4.99
N ARG A 109 9.59 15.57 -4.54
CA ARG A 109 10.71 14.62 -4.67
C ARG A 109 10.56 13.65 -5.83
N ALA A 110 9.42 13.66 -6.51
CA ALA A 110 9.16 12.76 -7.63
C ALA A 110 9.79 13.27 -8.93
N ARG A 111 9.97 12.35 -9.87
CA ARG A 111 10.27 12.70 -11.26
C ARG A 111 8.99 13.14 -11.95
N GLU A 112 8.89 14.42 -12.27
CA GLU A 112 7.68 15.02 -12.84
C GLU A 112 7.23 14.32 -14.11
N ALA A 113 8.14 14.01 -15.04
CA ALA A 113 7.80 13.34 -16.28
C ALA A 113 7.13 11.98 -16.07
N ASN A 114 7.59 11.19 -15.07
CA ASN A 114 7.02 9.90 -14.76
C ASN A 114 5.63 10.03 -14.09
N VAL A 115 5.48 11.01 -13.19
CA VAL A 115 4.21 11.27 -12.53
C VAL A 115 3.18 11.79 -13.52
N TYR A 116 3.57 12.70 -14.43
CA TYR A 116 2.68 13.16 -15.48
C TYR A 116 2.19 12.01 -16.36
N ARG A 117 3.12 11.13 -16.78
CA ARG A 117 2.76 9.95 -17.58
C ARG A 117 1.81 9.01 -16.82
N LEU A 118 2.04 8.80 -15.52
CA LEU A 118 1.13 8.01 -14.71
C LEU A 118 -0.27 8.62 -14.67
N ALA A 119 -0.37 9.94 -14.45
CA ALA A 119 -1.65 10.65 -14.46
C ALA A 119 -2.36 10.55 -15.81
N GLU A 120 -1.61 10.66 -16.91
CA GLU A 120 -2.12 10.52 -18.27
C GLU A 120 -2.72 9.14 -18.56
N VAL A 121 -2.02 8.06 -18.18
CA VAL A 121 -2.47 6.69 -18.43
C VAL A 121 -3.50 6.19 -17.41
N SER A 122 -3.74 6.91 -16.33
CA SER A 122 -4.62 6.47 -15.23
C SER A 122 -6.01 6.13 -15.71
N ASN A 123 -6.55 6.88 -16.68
CA ASN A 123 -7.86 6.65 -17.27
C ASN A 123 -7.94 5.31 -18.00
N ASN A 124 -6.94 5.01 -18.81
CA ASN A 124 -6.86 3.75 -19.56
C ASN A 124 -6.68 2.55 -18.62
N ILE A 125 -5.97 2.74 -17.49
CA ILE A 125 -5.79 1.69 -16.47
C ILE A 125 -7.14 1.30 -15.86
N ILE A 126 -7.99 2.27 -15.52
CA ILE A 126 -9.34 1.98 -15.00
C ILE A 126 -10.16 1.20 -16.05
N ASP A 127 -10.14 1.62 -17.31
CA ASP A 127 -10.87 0.94 -18.37
C ASP A 127 -10.37 -0.50 -18.58
N GLN A 128 -9.06 -0.71 -18.55
CA GLN A 128 -8.45 -2.04 -18.59
C GLN A 128 -8.87 -2.91 -17.40
N CYS A 129 -8.88 -2.36 -16.19
CA CYS A 129 -9.33 -3.09 -15.00
C CYS A 129 -10.82 -3.50 -15.12
N VAL A 130 -11.66 -2.62 -15.64
CA VAL A 130 -13.09 -2.94 -15.92
C VAL A 130 -13.19 -4.07 -16.93
N ALA A 131 -12.43 -4.01 -18.03
CA ALA A 131 -12.40 -5.05 -19.04
C ALA A 131 -11.88 -6.40 -18.50
N GLN A 132 -11.01 -6.39 -17.49
CA GLN A 132 -10.53 -7.58 -16.78
C GLN A 132 -11.52 -8.10 -15.73
N GLY A 133 -12.73 -7.52 -15.63
CA GLY A 133 -13.78 -7.95 -14.72
C GLY A 133 -13.68 -7.43 -13.29
N VAL A 134 -12.90 -6.38 -13.02
CA VAL A 134 -12.83 -5.77 -11.69
C VAL A 134 -14.17 -5.13 -11.33
N PRO A 135 -14.84 -5.56 -10.24
CA PRO A 135 -16.18 -5.12 -9.87
C PRO A 135 -16.13 -3.80 -9.08
N PHE A 136 -15.70 -2.71 -9.73
CA PHE A 136 -15.77 -1.39 -9.13
C PHE A 136 -17.21 -1.05 -8.74
N ALA A 137 -17.36 -0.31 -7.64
CA ALA A 137 -18.64 0.25 -7.25
C ALA A 137 -19.23 1.11 -8.39
N ARG A 138 -20.54 1.06 -8.55
CA ARG A 138 -21.27 1.82 -9.58
C ARG A 138 -22.36 2.66 -8.95
N GLU A 139 -22.65 3.78 -9.58
CA GLU A 139 -23.80 4.63 -9.31
C GLU A 139 -25.06 4.03 -9.94
N TYR A 140 -26.22 4.56 -9.56
CA TYR A 140 -27.51 4.07 -10.07
C TYR A 140 -27.59 4.09 -11.60
N GLY A 141 -27.01 5.10 -12.24
CA GLY A 141 -26.95 5.22 -13.70
C GLY A 141 -25.95 4.28 -14.40
N GLY A 142 -25.26 3.40 -13.65
CA GLY A 142 -24.31 2.42 -14.20
C GLY A 142 -22.87 2.93 -14.38
N MET A 143 -22.62 4.21 -14.19
CA MET A 143 -21.29 4.79 -14.20
C MET A 143 -20.47 4.28 -12.99
N LEU A 144 -19.14 4.24 -13.14
CA LEU A 144 -18.28 3.88 -12.00
C LEU A 144 -18.40 4.94 -10.90
N ALA A 145 -18.69 4.50 -9.69
CA ALA A 145 -18.69 5.38 -8.54
C ALA A 145 -17.26 5.79 -8.18
N ASN A 146 -17.08 7.05 -7.85
CA ASN A 146 -15.83 7.59 -7.37
C ASN A 146 -16.07 8.50 -6.16
N ARG A 147 -15.01 8.71 -5.38
CA ARG A 147 -15.08 9.50 -4.16
C ARG A 147 -13.80 10.30 -3.93
N SER A 148 -13.90 11.34 -3.13
CA SER A 148 -12.72 11.96 -2.52
C SER A 148 -12.15 11.04 -1.46
N PHE A 149 -10.83 10.89 -1.43
CA PHE A 149 -10.13 10.04 -0.47
C PHE A 149 -8.68 10.49 -0.29
N GLY A 150 -8.14 10.33 0.92
CA GLY A 150 -6.73 10.60 1.20
C GLY A 150 -6.31 12.07 1.08
N GLY A 151 -7.21 13.02 1.35
CA GLY A 151 -6.95 14.46 1.28
C GLY A 151 -7.12 15.05 -0.12
N ALA A 152 -7.53 14.28 -1.13
CA ALA A 152 -7.91 14.81 -2.44
C ALA A 152 -9.20 15.63 -2.32
N GLN A 153 -9.20 16.83 -2.89
CA GLN A 153 -10.37 17.73 -2.87
C GLN A 153 -11.36 17.45 -4.00
N VAL A 154 -11.10 16.45 -4.83
CA VAL A 154 -11.93 16.03 -5.96
C VAL A 154 -12.21 14.54 -5.88
N SER A 155 -13.30 14.11 -6.50
CA SER A 155 -13.74 12.73 -6.54
C SER A 155 -13.04 11.97 -7.67
N ARG A 156 -11.89 11.34 -7.36
CA ARG A 156 -11.07 10.61 -8.33
C ARG A 156 -10.74 9.18 -7.93
N THR A 157 -11.17 8.72 -6.76
CA THR A 157 -10.84 7.40 -6.24
C THR A 157 -11.91 6.38 -6.60
N PHE A 158 -11.55 5.43 -7.46
CA PHE A 158 -12.38 4.29 -7.84
C PHE A 158 -12.12 3.13 -6.88
N TYR A 159 -13.16 2.41 -6.47
CA TYR A 159 -13.06 1.44 -5.37
C TYR A 159 -14.01 0.24 -5.53
N ALA A 160 -13.67 -0.85 -4.88
CA ALA A 160 -14.50 -2.05 -4.74
C ALA A 160 -14.71 -2.35 -3.25
N LYS A 161 -15.45 -1.47 -2.56
CA LYS A 161 -15.95 -1.58 -1.16
C LYS A 161 -15.03 -2.36 -0.20
N GLY A 162 -13.84 -1.83 0.10
CA GLY A 162 -12.86 -2.43 1.03
C GLY A 162 -12.00 -3.56 0.45
N GLN A 163 -12.26 -4.00 -0.78
CA GLN A 163 -11.55 -5.10 -1.43
C GLN A 163 -10.83 -4.67 -2.72
N THR A 164 -10.55 -3.39 -2.90
CA THR A 164 -10.05 -2.85 -4.17
C THR A 164 -8.78 -3.56 -4.64
N GLY A 165 -7.78 -3.71 -3.77
CA GLY A 165 -6.53 -4.39 -4.14
C GLY A 165 -6.71 -5.87 -4.47
N GLN A 166 -7.56 -6.56 -3.73
CA GLN A 166 -7.91 -7.95 -4.02
C GLN A 166 -8.53 -8.09 -5.40
N GLN A 167 -9.51 -7.27 -5.72
CA GLN A 167 -10.23 -7.34 -7.00
C GLN A 167 -9.33 -6.94 -8.18
N LEU A 168 -8.49 -5.91 -8.02
CA LEU A 168 -7.48 -5.54 -9.01
C LEU A 168 -6.49 -6.69 -9.26
N LEU A 169 -6.00 -7.33 -8.19
CA LEU A 169 -5.08 -8.45 -8.31
C LEU A 169 -5.73 -9.65 -9.00
N LEU A 170 -6.97 -9.98 -8.68
CA LEU A 170 -7.71 -11.06 -9.32
C LEU A 170 -7.95 -10.79 -10.80
N GLY A 171 -8.28 -9.55 -11.18
CA GLY A 171 -8.40 -9.15 -12.59
C GLY A 171 -7.10 -9.34 -13.37
N ALA A 172 -5.99 -8.84 -12.83
CA ALA A 172 -4.66 -9.00 -13.42
C ALA A 172 -4.23 -10.48 -13.47
N TYR A 173 -4.53 -11.26 -12.42
CA TYR A 173 -4.25 -12.70 -12.39
C TYR A 173 -5.08 -13.48 -13.41
N SER A 174 -6.33 -13.10 -13.62
CA SER A 174 -7.19 -13.69 -14.65
C SER A 174 -6.61 -13.46 -16.03
N ALA A 175 -6.22 -12.22 -16.37
CA ALA A 175 -5.54 -11.90 -17.61
C ALA A 175 -4.23 -12.67 -17.80
N LEU A 176 -3.41 -12.76 -16.74
CA LEU A 176 -2.19 -13.58 -16.74
C LEU A 176 -2.49 -15.05 -17.02
N SER A 177 -3.51 -15.62 -16.37
CA SER A 177 -3.90 -17.02 -16.52
C SER A 177 -4.35 -17.34 -17.96
N CYS A 178 -5.03 -16.40 -18.63
CA CYS A 178 -5.34 -16.53 -20.04
C CYS A 178 -4.09 -16.69 -20.91
N GLN A 179 -3.03 -15.91 -20.64
CA GLN A 179 -1.77 -15.97 -21.36
C GLN A 179 -0.95 -17.22 -21.01
N VAL A 180 -1.02 -17.70 -19.77
CA VAL A 180 -0.43 -18.99 -19.37
C VAL A 180 -1.11 -20.14 -20.12
N ASN A 181 -2.43 -20.13 -20.21
CA ASN A 181 -3.20 -21.13 -20.96
C ASN A 181 -2.92 -21.08 -22.47
N ALA A 182 -2.74 -19.87 -23.03
CA ALA A 182 -2.35 -19.68 -24.43
C ALA A 182 -0.89 -20.07 -24.73
N GLY A 183 -0.07 -20.35 -23.71
CA GLY A 183 1.34 -20.74 -23.83
C GLY A 183 2.31 -19.59 -24.14
N THR A 184 1.86 -18.34 -24.14
CA THR A 184 2.70 -17.14 -24.34
C THR A 184 3.47 -16.78 -23.06
N VAL A 185 2.91 -17.12 -21.90
CA VAL A 185 3.54 -16.92 -20.57
C VAL A 185 3.79 -18.26 -19.91
N LYS A 186 5.01 -18.48 -19.43
CA LYS A 186 5.36 -19.58 -18.54
C LYS A 186 5.52 -19.06 -17.12
N LEU A 187 4.66 -19.53 -16.21
CA LEU A 187 4.65 -19.12 -14.81
C LEU A 187 5.51 -20.08 -13.97
N PHE A 188 6.45 -19.53 -13.19
CA PHE A 188 7.30 -20.23 -12.24
C PHE A 188 6.94 -19.80 -10.82
N THR A 189 6.20 -20.63 -10.10
CA THR A 189 5.86 -20.42 -8.69
C THR A 189 6.91 -21.03 -7.77
N ARG A 190 7.11 -20.45 -6.57
CA ARG A 190 8.14 -20.84 -5.60
C ARG A 190 9.56 -20.74 -6.17
N TYR A 191 9.82 -19.65 -6.92
CA TYR A 191 11.15 -19.31 -7.41
C TYR A 191 11.58 -17.95 -6.88
N GLU A 192 12.74 -17.90 -6.25
CA GLU A 192 13.38 -16.71 -5.75
C GLU A 192 14.47 -16.23 -6.70
N MET A 193 14.44 -14.97 -7.11
CA MET A 193 15.54 -14.38 -7.88
C MET A 193 16.76 -14.16 -6.99
N MET A 194 17.85 -14.86 -7.30
CA MET A 194 19.10 -14.81 -6.55
C MET A 194 20.11 -13.82 -7.11
N ASP A 195 20.12 -13.61 -8.44
CA ASP A 195 21.05 -12.68 -9.08
C ASP A 195 20.51 -12.20 -10.44
N LEU A 196 20.99 -11.02 -10.87
CA LEU A 196 20.78 -10.48 -12.20
C LEU A 196 22.00 -10.81 -13.07
N VAL A 197 21.78 -11.44 -14.23
CA VAL A 197 22.84 -11.75 -15.18
C VAL A 197 23.06 -10.56 -16.10
N MET A 198 24.28 -10.01 -16.08
CA MET A 198 24.71 -8.91 -16.94
C MET A 198 25.70 -9.44 -17.99
N VAL A 199 25.45 -9.10 -19.26
CA VAL A 199 26.36 -9.38 -20.38
C VAL A 199 26.49 -8.07 -21.18
N ASP A 200 27.72 -7.62 -21.42
CA ASP A 200 28.04 -6.39 -22.13
C ASP A 200 27.23 -5.16 -21.65
N GLY A 201 27.14 -5.00 -20.32
CA GLY A 201 26.41 -3.90 -19.68
C GLY A 201 24.89 -3.98 -19.80
N ARG A 202 24.33 -5.09 -20.25
CA ARG A 202 22.89 -5.30 -20.43
C ARG A 202 22.38 -6.44 -19.55
N ALA A 203 21.19 -6.28 -18.99
CA ALA A 203 20.48 -7.34 -18.28
C ALA A 203 20.02 -8.40 -19.29
N ARG A 204 20.55 -9.62 -19.17
CA ARG A 204 20.33 -10.72 -20.11
C ARG A 204 19.75 -11.98 -19.49
N GLY A 205 19.34 -11.92 -18.25
CA GLY A 205 18.72 -13.03 -17.58
C GLY A 205 18.79 -12.93 -16.06
N ILE A 206 18.39 -14.00 -15.41
CA ILE A 206 18.46 -14.13 -13.95
C ILE A 206 18.98 -15.51 -13.56
N ILE A 207 19.54 -15.60 -12.35
CA ILE A 207 19.70 -16.85 -11.61
C ILE A 207 18.56 -16.91 -10.60
N ALA A 208 17.80 -17.99 -10.60
CA ALA A 208 16.71 -18.20 -9.66
C ALA A 208 16.88 -19.50 -8.89
N ARG A 209 16.47 -19.50 -7.64
CA ARG A 209 16.42 -20.69 -6.80
C ARG A 209 15.02 -21.26 -6.77
N ASN A 210 14.87 -22.51 -7.13
CA ASN A 210 13.65 -23.27 -6.90
C ASN A 210 13.53 -23.55 -5.40
N LEU A 211 12.53 -22.98 -4.75
CA LEU A 211 12.36 -23.08 -3.29
C LEU A 211 11.87 -24.46 -2.81
N VAL A 212 11.40 -25.31 -3.73
CA VAL A 212 10.99 -26.70 -3.41
C VAL A 212 12.19 -27.62 -3.40
N THR A 213 13.07 -27.48 -4.41
CA THR A 213 14.21 -28.41 -4.61
C THR A 213 15.54 -27.84 -4.10
N GLY A 214 15.62 -26.54 -3.82
CA GLY A 214 16.85 -25.84 -3.48
C GLY A 214 17.79 -25.57 -4.66
N LYS A 215 17.49 -26.08 -5.86
CA LYS A 215 18.36 -25.96 -7.04
C LYS A 215 18.43 -24.54 -7.56
N LEU A 216 19.63 -24.12 -7.99
CA LEU A 216 19.87 -22.89 -8.74
C LEU A 216 19.72 -23.17 -10.22
N GLU A 217 18.91 -22.36 -10.88
CA GLU A 217 18.61 -22.45 -12.31
C GLU A 217 18.91 -21.12 -13.01
N ARG A 218 19.34 -21.19 -14.27
CA ARG A 218 19.68 -20.03 -15.10
C ARG A 218 18.59 -19.81 -16.14
N PHE A 219 18.16 -18.58 -16.28
CA PHE A 219 17.17 -18.17 -17.26
C PHE A 219 17.73 -17.01 -18.09
N ALA A 220 17.86 -17.21 -19.39
CA ALA A 220 18.30 -16.19 -20.33
C ALA A 220 17.09 -15.43 -20.90
N ALA A 221 17.24 -14.14 -21.18
CA ALA A 221 16.22 -13.32 -21.80
C ALA A 221 16.81 -12.11 -22.52
N HIS A 222 16.02 -11.51 -23.39
CA HIS A 222 16.35 -10.27 -24.11
C HIS A 222 16.12 -9.02 -23.23
N ALA A 223 15.17 -9.11 -22.29
CA ALA A 223 14.89 -8.08 -21.33
C ALA A 223 14.43 -8.69 -19.98
N VAL A 224 14.68 -7.96 -18.88
CA VAL A 224 14.27 -8.32 -17.54
C VAL A 224 13.46 -7.18 -16.94
N VAL A 225 12.23 -7.47 -16.49
CA VAL A 225 11.34 -6.55 -15.79
C VAL A 225 11.33 -6.93 -14.31
N ILE A 226 11.67 -5.98 -13.44
CA ILE A 226 11.62 -6.15 -11.99
C ILE A 226 10.32 -5.53 -11.48
N ALA A 227 9.41 -6.36 -10.96
CA ALA A 227 8.10 -5.99 -10.47
C ALA A 227 7.82 -6.59 -9.08
N THR A 228 8.82 -6.52 -8.19
CA THR A 228 8.85 -7.21 -6.90
C THR A 228 8.20 -6.42 -5.75
N GLY A 229 7.54 -5.32 -6.05
CA GLY A 229 6.83 -4.49 -5.07
C GLY A 229 7.77 -3.67 -4.20
N GLY A 230 7.26 -3.25 -3.05
CA GLY A 230 8.00 -2.44 -2.09
C GLY A 230 8.94 -3.26 -1.19
N TYR A 231 9.59 -2.55 -0.27
CA TYR A 231 10.58 -3.12 0.66
C TYR A 231 10.29 -2.75 2.13
N GLY A 232 9.01 -2.66 2.50
CA GLY A 232 8.59 -2.26 3.86
C GLY A 232 9.16 -3.14 4.97
N ASN A 233 9.39 -4.43 4.70
CA ASN A 233 9.96 -5.37 5.68
C ASN A 233 11.47 -5.25 5.89
N THR A 234 12.13 -4.27 5.29
CA THR A 234 13.48 -3.85 5.69
C THR A 234 13.46 -2.94 6.93
N TYR A 235 12.30 -2.43 7.30
CA TYR A 235 12.08 -1.60 8.48
C TYR A 235 11.52 -2.41 9.65
N PHE A 236 11.69 -1.91 10.86
CA PHE A 236 11.31 -2.59 12.10
C PHE A 236 9.84 -2.99 12.18
N LEU A 237 8.92 -2.10 11.81
CA LEU A 237 7.48 -2.35 11.80
C LEU A 237 6.91 -2.05 10.41
N SER A 238 6.21 -3.02 9.82
CA SER A 238 5.61 -2.88 8.50
C SER A 238 4.28 -3.60 8.39
N THR A 239 3.36 -3.02 7.63
CA THR A 239 2.11 -3.67 7.24
C THR A 239 2.27 -4.53 5.97
N ASN A 240 3.45 -4.54 5.37
CA ASN A 240 3.70 -5.25 4.12
C ASN A 240 3.87 -6.76 4.34
N ALA A 241 3.50 -7.55 3.35
CA ALA A 241 3.76 -8.98 3.35
C ALA A 241 5.27 -9.28 3.44
N MET A 242 5.65 -10.39 4.06
CA MET A 242 7.06 -10.74 4.33
C MET A 242 7.94 -10.80 3.07
N GLY A 243 7.36 -11.06 1.90
CA GLY A 243 8.07 -11.01 0.62
C GLY A 243 8.47 -9.60 0.15
N CYS A 244 7.99 -8.53 0.80
CA CYS A 244 8.38 -7.14 0.52
C CYS A 244 9.71 -6.80 1.23
N ASN A 245 10.78 -7.53 0.92
CA ASN A 245 12.05 -7.53 1.65
C ASN A 245 13.25 -7.01 0.84
N CYS A 246 13.02 -6.47 -0.36
CA CYS A 246 14.06 -5.90 -1.23
C CYS A 246 15.07 -6.89 -1.83
N SER A 247 14.97 -8.20 -1.63
CA SER A 247 16.01 -9.15 -2.03
C SER A 247 16.38 -9.05 -3.51
N ALA A 248 15.42 -9.13 -4.43
CA ALA A 248 15.67 -9.04 -5.87
C ALA A 248 16.11 -7.63 -6.32
N ALA A 249 15.49 -6.57 -5.78
CA ALA A 249 15.87 -5.19 -6.10
C ALA A 249 17.32 -4.89 -5.69
N MET A 250 17.76 -5.41 -4.54
CA MET A 250 19.13 -5.25 -4.07
C MET A 250 20.17 -5.94 -4.97
N GLN A 251 19.82 -7.07 -5.58
CA GLN A 251 20.71 -7.70 -6.57
C GLN A 251 20.89 -6.81 -7.81
N CYS A 252 19.83 -6.17 -8.27
CA CYS A 252 19.93 -5.20 -9.36
C CYS A 252 20.80 -3.99 -8.98
N TYR A 253 20.63 -3.46 -7.76
CA TYR A 253 21.46 -2.37 -7.24
C TYR A 253 22.94 -2.75 -7.20
N ARG A 254 23.29 -3.95 -6.71
CA ARG A 254 24.68 -4.45 -6.71
C ARG A 254 25.28 -4.60 -8.11
N LYS A 255 24.46 -4.76 -9.15
CA LYS A 255 24.87 -4.82 -10.56
C LYS A 255 24.88 -3.44 -11.25
N GLY A 256 24.68 -2.36 -10.50
CA GLY A 256 24.82 -0.98 -10.98
C GLY A 256 23.52 -0.26 -11.30
N ALA A 257 22.35 -0.83 -11.00
CA ALA A 257 21.11 -0.08 -11.05
C ALA A 257 21.10 1.00 -9.95
N TYR A 258 20.43 2.11 -10.21
CA TYR A 258 20.24 3.14 -9.19
C TYR A 258 19.07 2.79 -8.27
N PHE A 259 19.10 3.33 -7.07
CA PHE A 259 18.02 3.22 -6.11
C PHE A 259 17.56 4.63 -5.71
N ALA A 260 16.34 4.97 -6.07
CA ALA A 260 15.77 6.29 -5.81
C ALA A 260 15.09 6.34 -4.44
N ASN A 261 15.25 7.43 -3.71
CA ASN A 261 14.54 7.77 -2.48
C ASN A 261 14.39 6.60 -1.47
N PRO A 262 15.44 5.86 -1.11
CA PRO A 262 15.32 4.62 -0.33
C PRO A 262 14.76 4.84 1.07
N ALA A 263 14.94 6.01 1.67
CA ALA A 263 14.49 6.34 3.02
C ALA A 263 13.08 6.97 3.08
N TYR A 264 12.46 7.26 1.95
CA TYR A 264 11.12 7.84 1.94
C TYR A 264 10.07 6.77 2.08
N VAL A 265 9.27 6.86 3.12
CA VAL A 265 8.20 5.92 3.46
C VAL A 265 6.93 6.66 3.81
N GLN A 266 5.78 6.04 3.56
CA GLN A 266 4.52 6.47 4.16
C GLN A 266 4.25 5.62 5.40
N ILE A 267 3.87 6.26 6.50
CA ILE A 267 3.49 5.60 7.74
C ILE A 267 1.96 5.64 7.86
N HIS A 268 1.36 4.53 8.30
CA HIS A 268 -0.06 4.47 8.61
C HIS A 268 -0.26 4.53 10.13
N PRO A 269 -1.09 5.46 10.65
CA PRO A 269 -1.20 5.68 12.09
C PRO A 269 -2.06 4.64 12.83
N THR A 270 -2.94 3.91 12.12
CA THR A 270 -3.94 3.01 12.73
C THR A 270 -3.66 1.53 12.46
N CYS A 271 -2.45 1.08 12.81
CA CYS A 271 -2.13 -0.34 12.73
C CYS A 271 -2.30 -1.00 14.11
N ILE A 272 -2.79 -2.24 14.15
CA ILE A 272 -2.82 -3.03 15.37
C ILE A 272 -1.37 -3.33 15.76
N PRO A 273 -0.93 -3.03 17.00
CA PRO A 273 0.41 -3.38 17.48
C PRO A 273 0.67 -4.89 17.36
N VAL A 274 1.92 -5.31 17.48
CA VAL A 274 2.27 -6.73 17.50
C VAL A 274 1.48 -7.43 18.63
N HIS A 275 0.71 -8.44 18.26
CA HIS A 275 -0.19 -9.15 19.15
C HIS A 275 -0.18 -10.65 18.87
N GLY A 276 0.47 -11.44 19.74
CA GLY A 276 0.46 -12.90 19.75
C GLY A 276 0.70 -13.58 18.40
N ASP A 277 0.30 -14.84 18.33
CA ASP A 277 0.50 -15.71 17.14
C ASP A 277 -0.59 -15.54 16.07
N LYS A 278 -1.68 -14.84 16.38
CA LYS A 278 -2.79 -14.57 15.46
C LYS A 278 -2.43 -13.57 14.36
N GLN A 279 -1.27 -12.90 14.48
CA GLN A 279 -0.86 -11.81 13.60
C GLN A 279 0.50 -12.09 12.95
N SER A 280 0.49 -12.51 11.69
CA SER A 280 1.72 -12.79 10.92
C SER A 280 2.46 -11.53 10.44
N LYS A 281 1.82 -10.37 10.49
CA LYS A 281 2.33 -9.04 10.15
C LYS A 281 1.49 -7.99 10.86
N LEU A 282 1.94 -6.73 10.91
CA LEU A 282 1.09 -5.68 11.46
C LEU A 282 -0.17 -5.52 10.60
N THR A 283 -1.32 -5.64 11.23
CA THR A 283 -2.61 -5.50 10.57
C THR A 283 -3.00 -4.04 10.48
N LEU A 284 -3.25 -3.58 9.26
CA LEU A 284 -3.76 -2.26 8.99
C LEU A 284 -5.25 -2.19 9.34
N MET A 285 -5.63 -1.21 10.15
CA MET A 285 -7.03 -0.84 10.36
C MET A 285 -7.41 0.35 9.46
N SER A 286 -8.65 0.39 9.02
CA SER A 286 -9.13 1.49 8.19
C SER A 286 -8.94 2.85 8.88
N GLU A 287 -8.42 3.82 8.14
CA GLU A 287 -8.27 5.20 8.64
C GLU A 287 -9.61 5.87 8.96
N SER A 288 -10.70 5.38 8.37
CA SER A 288 -12.06 5.87 8.65
C SER A 288 -12.46 5.75 10.13
N LEU A 289 -11.82 4.86 10.89
CA LEU A 289 -12.01 4.78 12.34
C LEU A 289 -11.73 6.10 13.06
N ARG A 290 -10.86 6.95 12.51
CA ARG A 290 -10.54 8.27 13.08
C ARG A 290 -11.63 9.32 12.87
N ASN A 291 -12.65 9.04 12.05
CA ASN A 291 -13.79 9.95 11.86
C ASN A 291 -14.66 10.05 13.11
N ASP A 292 -14.85 8.93 13.79
CA ASP A 292 -15.70 8.83 14.99
C ASP A 292 -14.90 8.39 16.23
N GLY A 293 -13.70 7.83 16.08
CA GLY A 293 -12.81 7.45 17.18
C GLY A 293 -11.89 8.58 17.62
N ARG A 294 -11.69 8.72 18.92
CA ARG A 294 -10.79 9.72 19.53
C ARG A 294 -9.48 9.08 19.99
N ILE A 295 -8.35 9.70 19.64
CA ILE A 295 -7.00 9.19 19.95
C ILE A 295 -6.47 9.84 21.22
N TRP A 296 -6.04 9.01 22.18
CA TRP A 296 -5.53 9.49 23.47
C TRP A 296 -4.46 8.59 24.08
N VAL A 297 -3.76 9.14 25.09
CA VAL A 297 -2.88 8.45 26.03
C VAL A 297 -3.20 8.92 27.45
N PRO A 298 -2.83 8.17 28.52
CA PRO A 298 -3.00 8.70 29.89
C PRO A 298 -2.19 9.99 30.09
N LYS A 299 -2.70 10.90 30.92
CA LYS A 299 -1.98 12.12 31.34
C LYS A 299 -0.84 11.81 32.34
N LYS A 300 -0.98 10.75 33.13
CA LYS A 300 -0.05 10.39 34.21
C LYS A 300 0.82 9.20 33.76
N LEU A 301 2.12 9.29 34.01
CA LEU A 301 3.07 8.21 33.73
C LEU A 301 2.80 6.95 34.57
N GLU A 302 2.23 7.10 35.75
CA GLU A 302 1.84 5.98 36.61
C GLU A 302 0.75 5.14 35.96
N ASP A 303 -0.25 5.79 35.36
CA ASP A 303 -1.32 5.10 34.63
C ASP A 303 -0.78 4.40 33.39
N ALA A 304 0.14 5.06 32.64
CA ALA A 304 0.78 4.43 31.51
C ALA A 304 1.54 3.15 31.91
N LYS A 305 2.30 3.19 33.02
CA LYS A 305 2.98 2.02 33.55
C LYS A 305 2.02 0.93 34.01
N ALA A 306 0.92 1.30 34.66
CA ALA A 306 -0.11 0.35 35.10
C ALA A 306 -0.78 -0.36 33.91
N LEU A 307 -1.01 0.36 32.80
CA LEU A 307 -1.51 -0.21 31.54
C LEU A 307 -0.47 -1.14 30.88
N GLN A 308 0.82 -0.77 30.90
CA GLN A 308 1.90 -1.58 30.33
C GLN A 308 2.09 -2.92 31.06
N VAL A 309 1.94 -2.93 32.39
CA VAL A 309 2.01 -4.19 33.19
C VAL A 309 0.68 -4.92 33.32
N GLY A 310 -0.41 -4.37 32.76
CA GLY A 310 -1.73 -5.00 32.73
C GLY A 310 -2.52 -4.92 34.05
N THR A 311 -2.12 -4.07 35.01
CA THR A 311 -2.83 -3.85 36.28
C THR A 311 -4.03 -2.90 36.14
N LYS A 312 -4.06 -2.11 35.03
CA LYS A 312 -5.21 -1.29 34.62
C LYS A 312 -5.56 -1.59 33.17
N LYS A 313 -6.82 -1.34 32.79
CA LYS A 313 -7.33 -1.33 31.42
C LYS A 313 -7.58 0.10 30.95
N GLY A 314 -7.65 0.33 29.64
CA GLY A 314 -7.95 1.65 29.10
C GLY A 314 -9.31 2.21 29.57
N SER A 315 -10.28 1.33 29.77
CA SER A 315 -11.61 1.68 30.33
C SER A 315 -11.58 2.10 31.81
N ASP A 316 -10.49 1.89 32.53
CA ASP A 316 -10.35 2.29 33.94
C ASP A 316 -9.80 3.73 34.09
N ILE A 317 -9.42 4.36 32.98
CA ILE A 317 -8.90 5.73 32.97
C ILE A 317 -10.06 6.69 32.71
N PRO A 318 -10.44 7.55 33.68
CA PRO A 318 -11.54 8.50 33.50
C PRO A 318 -11.17 9.60 32.49
N GLU A 319 -12.17 10.30 31.96
CA GLU A 319 -12.04 11.30 30.91
C GLU A 319 -11.05 12.42 31.26
N GLU A 320 -11.08 12.88 32.48
CA GLU A 320 -10.19 13.94 33.01
C GLU A 320 -8.69 13.54 33.01
N ASP A 321 -8.38 12.24 33.05
CA ASP A 321 -7.01 11.71 33.05
C ASP A 321 -6.54 11.26 31.65
N ARG A 322 -7.31 11.55 30.59
CA ARG A 322 -6.97 11.27 29.19
C ARG A 322 -6.37 12.49 28.48
N ASP A 323 -5.24 12.34 27.82
CA ASP A 323 -4.65 13.36 26.94
C ASP A 323 -5.03 13.08 25.48
N TYR A 324 -6.01 13.80 24.97
CA TYR A 324 -6.40 13.82 23.56
C TYR A 324 -5.41 14.72 22.79
N TYR A 325 -4.18 14.27 22.69
CA TYR A 325 -3.03 15.07 22.25
C TYR A 325 -3.15 15.60 20.81
N LEU A 326 -3.86 14.93 19.91
CA LEU A 326 -4.10 15.44 18.55
C LEU A 326 -5.09 16.60 18.56
N GLU A 327 -6.21 16.48 19.27
CA GLU A 327 -7.21 17.54 19.41
C GLU A 327 -6.60 18.78 20.08
N ARG A 328 -5.81 18.57 21.13
CA ARG A 328 -5.16 19.66 21.87
C ARG A 328 -4.10 20.39 21.03
N ARG A 329 -3.33 19.67 20.22
CA ARG A 329 -2.23 20.25 19.42
C ARG A 329 -2.68 20.82 18.09
N TYR A 330 -3.70 20.22 17.50
CA TYR A 330 -4.17 20.52 16.15
C TYR A 330 -5.69 20.74 16.14
N PRO A 331 -6.21 21.76 16.83
CA PRO A 331 -7.65 21.91 17.05
C PRO A 331 -8.47 22.07 15.75
N ALA A 332 -7.86 22.54 14.66
CA ALA A 332 -8.52 22.67 13.37
C ALA A 332 -8.80 21.31 12.68
N PHE A 333 -8.06 20.26 13.00
CA PHE A 333 -8.18 18.95 12.36
C PHE A 333 -8.49 17.84 13.36
N GLY A 334 -8.12 18.00 14.62
CA GLY A 334 -8.31 16.99 15.67
C GLY A 334 -7.71 15.64 15.29
N ASN A 335 -8.50 14.58 15.38
CA ASN A 335 -8.10 13.23 15.03
C ASN A 335 -7.90 13.01 13.52
N LEU A 336 -8.33 13.96 12.66
CA LEU A 336 -8.25 13.87 11.20
C LEU A 336 -6.99 14.53 10.61
N VAL A 337 -6.00 14.88 11.43
CA VAL A 337 -4.70 15.36 10.92
C VAL A 337 -4.07 14.37 9.95
N PRO A 338 -3.22 14.83 9.00
CA PRO A 338 -2.51 13.96 8.05
C PRO A 338 -1.79 12.79 8.72
N ARG A 339 -1.63 11.69 8.00
CA ARG A 339 -1.06 10.43 8.51
C ARG A 339 0.30 10.61 9.18
N ASP A 340 1.18 11.39 8.57
CA ASP A 340 2.52 11.65 9.08
C ASP A 340 2.50 12.46 10.38
N VAL A 341 1.59 13.43 10.49
CA VAL A 341 1.39 14.23 11.71
C VAL A 341 0.88 13.35 12.86
N ALA A 342 -0.18 12.57 12.61
CA ALA A 342 -0.72 11.64 13.60
C ALA A 342 0.33 10.62 14.06
N SER A 343 1.09 10.07 13.12
CA SER A 343 2.12 9.05 13.39
C SER A 343 3.27 9.59 14.22
N ARG A 344 3.80 10.78 13.87
CA ARG A 344 4.86 11.43 14.65
C ARG A 344 4.39 11.79 16.05
N ALA A 345 3.17 12.30 16.19
CA ALA A 345 2.61 12.64 17.49
C ALA A 345 2.41 11.41 18.37
N ALA A 346 1.91 10.30 17.84
CA ALA A 346 1.78 9.03 18.56
C ALA A 346 3.15 8.50 19.01
N LYS A 347 4.14 8.45 18.10
CA LYS A 347 5.50 8.03 18.43
C LYS A 347 6.10 8.88 19.53
N GLU A 348 5.95 10.20 19.46
CA GLU A 348 6.46 11.11 20.50
C GLU A 348 5.85 10.83 21.88
N ARG A 349 4.55 10.49 21.95
CA ARG A 349 3.92 10.10 23.21
C ARG A 349 4.51 8.81 23.77
N CYS A 350 4.70 7.81 22.91
CA CYS A 350 5.33 6.55 23.30
C CYS A 350 6.78 6.74 23.76
N ASP A 351 7.58 7.52 23.03
CA ASP A 351 8.98 7.83 23.39
C ASP A 351 9.10 8.57 24.74
N LYS A 352 8.08 9.34 25.12
CA LYS A 352 8.00 10.01 26.44
C LYS A 352 7.45 9.11 27.56
N GLY A 353 7.20 7.83 27.28
CA GLY A 353 6.75 6.84 28.25
C GLY A 353 5.23 6.77 28.46
N PHE A 354 4.43 7.54 27.72
CA PHE A 354 2.96 7.52 27.80
C PHE A 354 2.32 6.45 26.92
N GLY A 355 3.10 5.67 26.18
CA GLY A 355 2.58 4.58 25.38
C GLY A 355 1.92 3.51 26.22
N VAL A 356 0.90 2.89 25.64
CA VAL A 356 0.14 1.81 26.26
C VAL A 356 0.57 0.45 25.70
N ASN A 357 0.06 -0.65 26.16
CA ASN A 357 0.43 -2.04 25.97
C ASN A 357 1.78 -2.42 26.67
N ASN A 358 2.09 -3.73 26.66
CA ASN A 358 3.28 -4.29 27.32
C ASN A 358 4.63 -3.81 26.75
N THR A 359 4.64 -3.30 25.52
CA THR A 359 5.85 -2.75 24.89
C THR A 359 5.98 -1.24 25.03
N GLY A 360 4.94 -0.55 25.50
CA GLY A 360 4.84 0.91 25.48
C GLY A 360 4.70 1.51 24.07
N LEU A 361 4.51 0.67 23.05
CA LEU A 361 4.40 1.08 21.65
C LEU A 361 2.95 0.95 21.16
N ALA A 362 2.04 1.70 21.80
CA ALA A 362 0.66 1.88 21.37
C ALA A 362 0.07 3.16 21.94
N VAL A 363 -0.99 3.64 21.31
CA VAL A 363 -1.91 4.67 21.81
C VAL A 363 -3.33 4.14 21.70
N PHE A 364 -4.27 4.72 22.43
CA PHE A 364 -5.68 4.32 22.34
C PHE A 364 -6.43 5.06 21.25
N LEU A 365 -7.34 4.36 20.58
CA LEU A 365 -8.41 4.86 19.73
C LEU A 365 -9.73 4.41 20.34
N ASP A 366 -10.54 5.34 20.80
CA ASP A 366 -11.71 5.12 21.67
C ASP A 366 -13.00 5.59 20.99
N PHE A 367 -14.04 4.78 21.06
CA PHE A 367 -15.35 5.06 20.49
C PHE A 367 -16.42 5.38 21.55
N SER A 368 -16.07 5.48 22.83
CA SER A 368 -17.03 5.70 23.91
C SER A 368 -17.92 6.93 23.68
N GLU A 369 -17.31 8.06 23.30
CA GLU A 369 -18.07 9.30 23.02
C GLU A 369 -18.99 9.13 21.80
N SER A 370 -18.51 8.56 20.72
CA SER A 370 -19.31 8.37 19.51
C SER A 370 -20.45 7.35 19.70
N ILE A 371 -20.24 6.31 20.50
CA ILE A 371 -21.29 5.35 20.87
C ILE A 371 -22.36 6.05 21.73
N GLU A 372 -21.97 6.88 22.66
CA GLU A 372 -22.93 7.63 23.48
C GLU A 372 -23.74 8.64 22.63
N ARG A 373 -23.08 9.36 21.73
CA ARG A 373 -23.69 10.39 20.89
C ARG A 373 -24.56 9.82 19.76
N LEU A 374 -24.14 8.74 19.10
CA LEU A 374 -24.80 8.19 17.90
C LEU A 374 -25.62 6.92 18.18
N GLY A 375 -25.37 6.25 19.28
CA GLY A 375 -25.87 4.92 19.57
C GLY A 375 -24.97 3.82 19.01
N ILE A 376 -24.91 2.68 19.71
CA ILE A 376 -24.06 1.54 19.35
C ILE A 376 -24.41 0.97 17.97
N ASP A 377 -25.70 0.91 17.62
CA ASP A 377 -26.15 0.35 16.33
C ASP A 377 -25.61 1.13 15.13
N VAL A 378 -25.57 2.45 15.21
CA VAL A 378 -25.02 3.31 14.15
C VAL A 378 -23.51 3.11 14.03
N VAL A 379 -22.80 3.00 15.14
CA VAL A 379 -21.36 2.76 15.15
C VAL A 379 -21.03 1.37 14.58
N LEU A 380 -21.79 0.34 14.96
CA LEU A 380 -21.63 -1.01 14.41
C LEU A 380 -22.00 -1.09 12.92
N GLN A 381 -22.99 -0.35 12.46
CA GLN A 381 -23.29 -0.26 11.03
C GLN A 381 -22.11 0.32 10.23
N ARG A 382 -21.35 1.26 10.81
CA ARG A 382 -20.19 1.90 10.16
C ARG A 382 -18.92 1.05 10.26
N TYR A 383 -18.67 0.45 11.41
CA TYR A 383 -17.37 -0.11 11.79
C TYR A 383 -17.42 -1.55 12.32
N GLY A 384 -18.58 -2.19 12.42
CA GLY A 384 -18.73 -3.50 13.04
C GLY A 384 -17.78 -4.56 12.51
N ASN A 385 -17.63 -4.65 11.18
CA ASN A 385 -16.69 -5.58 10.55
C ASN A 385 -15.20 -5.29 10.90
N LEU A 386 -14.87 -4.06 11.26
CA LEU A 386 -13.53 -3.69 11.71
C LEU A 386 -13.35 -4.02 13.20
N PHE A 387 -14.41 -3.88 13.98
CA PHE A 387 -14.41 -4.29 15.38
C PHE A 387 -14.28 -5.81 15.52
N ASP A 388 -15.01 -6.57 14.68
CA ASP A 388 -14.90 -8.04 14.62
C ASP A 388 -13.49 -8.48 14.26
N MET A 389 -12.89 -7.86 13.22
CA MET A 389 -11.49 -8.12 12.83
C MET A 389 -10.50 -7.78 13.97
N TYR A 390 -10.75 -6.71 14.69
CA TYR A 390 -9.91 -6.33 15.83
C TYR A 390 -10.04 -7.34 16.97
N GLU A 391 -11.27 -7.76 17.30
CA GLU A 391 -11.54 -8.76 18.32
C GLU A 391 -10.92 -10.12 17.97
N GLU A 392 -11.00 -10.57 16.71
CA GLU A 392 -10.35 -11.81 16.27
C GLU A 392 -8.84 -11.84 16.52
N ILE A 393 -8.19 -10.67 16.42
CA ILE A 393 -6.73 -10.54 16.60
C ILE A 393 -6.36 -10.36 18.06
N THR A 394 -7.14 -9.54 18.81
CA THR A 394 -6.74 -9.03 20.13
C THR A 394 -7.55 -9.59 21.29
N ASP A 395 -8.63 -10.33 21.00
CA ASP A 395 -9.65 -10.79 21.96
C ASP A 395 -10.36 -9.62 22.71
N VAL A 396 -10.35 -8.41 22.13
CA VAL A 396 -10.96 -7.20 22.67
C VAL A 396 -12.00 -6.65 21.70
N ASN A 397 -13.27 -6.57 22.12
CA ASN A 397 -14.33 -5.97 21.31
C ASN A 397 -14.51 -4.49 21.65
N PRO A 398 -14.26 -3.56 20.69
CA PRO A 398 -14.40 -2.12 20.93
C PRO A 398 -15.85 -1.62 21.12
N GLY A 399 -16.82 -2.40 20.65
CA GLY A 399 -18.24 -2.09 20.82
C GLY A 399 -18.84 -2.60 22.15
N LYS A 400 -18.04 -3.30 22.97
CA LYS A 400 -18.50 -3.86 24.23
C LYS A 400 -18.24 -2.91 25.40
N LEU A 401 -19.31 -2.63 26.18
CA LEU A 401 -19.19 -1.87 27.42
C LEU A 401 -18.21 -2.58 28.37
N ALA A 402 -17.21 -1.85 28.81
CA ALA A 402 -16.14 -2.38 29.66
C ALA A 402 -16.20 -1.88 31.10
N ASN A 403 -16.57 -0.62 31.31
CA ASN A 403 -16.63 -0.01 32.64
C ASN A 403 -17.65 1.14 32.70
N GLU A 404 -18.04 1.53 33.90
CA GLU A 404 -18.83 2.73 34.18
C GLU A 404 -18.22 3.45 35.38
N ILE A 405 -17.83 4.71 35.19
CA ILE A 405 -17.23 5.53 36.23
C ILE A 405 -18.06 6.80 36.38
N ASN A 406 -18.61 7.05 37.56
CA ASN A 406 -19.43 8.22 37.85
C ASN A 406 -20.62 8.41 36.89
N GLY A 407 -21.25 7.32 36.43
CA GLY A 407 -22.35 7.35 35.48
C GLY A 407 -21.95 7.53 34.01
N VAL A 408 -20.65 7.63 33.71
CA VAL A 408 -20.10 7.67 32.35
C VAL A 408 -19.71 6.27 31.90
N LYS A 409 -20.19 5.85 30.75
CA LYS A 409 -19.93 4.53 30.17
C LYS A 409 -18.65 4.56 29.34
N TYR A 410 -17.76 3.60 29.59
CA TYR A 410 -16.52 3.41 28.86
C TYR A 410 -16.52 2.06 28.14
N TYR A 411 -16.27 2.12 26.84
CA TYR A 411 -16.12 0.93 26.00
C TYR A 411 -14.63 0.56 25.90
N ASN A 412 -14.34 -0.64 25.41
CA ASN A 412 -12.94 -1.05 25.26
C ASN A 412 -12.24 -0.22 24.19
N PRO A 413 -11.22 0.57 24.51
CA PRO A 413 -10.47 1.31 23.49
C PRO A 413 -9.58 0.34 22.69
N MET A 414 -9.45 0.60 21.39
CA MET A 414 -8.52 -0.10 20.51
C MET A 414 -7.10 0.40 20.76
N MET A 415 -6.13 -0.49 20.79
CA MET A 415 -4.71 -0.12 20.74
C MET A 415 -4.27 -0.01 19.29
N ILE A 416 -3.65 1.13 18.93
CA ILE A 416 -3.11 1.38 17.60
C ILE A 416 -1.67 1.90 17.69
N TYR A 417 -0.87 1.64 16.65
CA TYR A 417 0.49 2.15 16.54
C TYR A 417 0.87 2.45 15.09
N PRO A 418 1.70 3.48 14.84
CA PRO A 418 2.20 3.77 13.50
C PRO A 418 3.10 2.67 12.94
N ALA A 419 2.87 2.29 11.69
CA ALA A 419 3.72 1.32 10.99
C ALA A 419 4.02 1.77 9.55
N ILE A 420 5.15 1.33 9.01
CA ILE A 420 5.52 1.55 7.61
C ILE A 420 4.48 0.88 6.71
N HIS A 421 3.86 1.66 5.84
CA HIS A 421 2.80 1.20 4.95
C HIS A 421 3.23 1.17 3.49
N TYR A 422 3.91 2.21 3.01
CA TYR A 422 4.50 2.28 1.68
C TYR A 422 5.97 2.62 1.73
N THR A 423 6.72 2.09 0.77
CA THR A 423 8.05 2.58 0.41
C THR A 423 7.93 3.39 -0.87
N MET A 424 8.40 4.63 -0.85
CA MET A 424 8.18 5.60 -1.95
C MET A 424 9.27 5.49 -3.02
N GLY A 425 10.41 4.91 -2.68
CA GLY A 425 11.53 4.70 -3.57
C GLY A 425 11.49 3.35 -4.29
N GLY A 426 12.54 3.07 -5.02
CA GLY A 426 12.73 1.81 -5.74
C GLY A 426 13.88 1.83 -6.70
N ILE A 427 14.08 0.72 -7.40
CA ILE A 427 15.07 0.55 -8.47
C ILE A 427 14.65 1.34 -9.71
N TRP A 428 15.65 1.88 -10.44
CA TRP A 428 15.46 2.54 -11.73
C TRP A 428 16.73 2.51 -12.61
#